data_41650ac42a109ebf90b8d786c388357e
#
_entry.id   41650ac42a109ebf90b8d786c388357e
#
_cell.length_a   1.000
_cell.length_b   1.000
_cell.length_c   1.000
_cell.angle_alpha   90.00
_cell.angle_beta   90.00
_cell.angle_gamma   90.00
#
_symmetry.space_group_name_H-M   'P 1'
#
loop_
_entity.id
_entity.type
_entity.pdbx_description
1 polymer ?
#
loop_
_entity_poly.entity_id
_entity_poly.type
_entity_poly.pdbx_seq_one_letter_code
_entity_poly.pdbx_strand_id
1 'polypeptide(L)'
;QGLSGAIWPPVIRYMNDTVGWRETYWYFSIFAICTMLPLAWLIRPKPPVPPAGAPVDRNAEDGLVLGLPARTVQGILWLAVVGCCTAMAMPVVHLVSHATDLGHSAARAAELLSVLMVAGFISRILFGMLADRIGPVPTLLIGSACQAVMLLIFSMVESLSGLYVAAILF
;
A
#
# COMPACT_ATOMS: atom_id res chain seq x y z
N GLN A 1 -4.52 -3.00 -4.49
CA GLN A 1 -4.65 -1.53 -4.63
C GLN A 1 -4.32 -1.03 -6.05
N GLY A 2 -3.35 -1.64 -6.78
CA GLY A 2 -2.96 -1.19 -8.11
C GLY A 2 -4.09 -1.27 -9.15
N LEU A 3 -4.81 -2.39 -9.20
CA LEU A 3 -5.90 -2.58 -10.16
C LEU A 3 -7.11 -1.67 -9.84
N SER A 4 -7.40 -1.47 -8.57
CA SER A 4 -8.46 -0.55 -8.15
C SER A 4 -8.13 0.90 -8.50
N GLY A 5 -6.86 1.31 -8.36
CA GLY A 5 -6.39 2.64 -8.78
C GLY A 5 -6.48 2.90 -10.29
N ALA A 6 -6.50 1.85 -11.12
CA ALA A 6 -6.65 1.99 -12.56
C ALA A 6 -8.12 2.01 -13.02
N ILE A 7 -8.99 1.26 -12.34
CA ILE A 7 -10.40 1.09 -12.76
C ILE A 7 -11.30 2.15 -12.15
N TRP A 8 -11.16 2.42 -10.84
CA TRP A 8 -12.11 3.27 -10.14
C TRP A 8 -12.08 4.76 -10.51
N PRO A 9 -10.90 5.42 -10.74
CA PRO A 9 -10.89 6.85 -11.08
C PRO A 9 -11.70 7.21 -12.32
N PRO A 10 -11.61 6.53 -13.47
CA PRO A 10 -12.44 6.84 -14.61
C PRO A 10 -13.93 6.59 -14.36
N VAL A 11 -14.28 5.55 -13.59
CA VAL A 11 -15.68 5.25 -13.23
C VAL A 11 -16.24 6.36 -12.31
N ILE A 12 -15.48 6.74 -11.28
CA ILE A 12 -15.87 7.83 -10.35
C ILE A 12 -16.04 9.13 -11.11
N ARG A 13 -15.12 9.46 -12.03
CA ARG A 13 -15.21 10.67 -12.84
C ARG A 13 -16.47 10.67 -13.69
N TYR A 14 -16.73 9.59 -14.41
CA TYR A 14 -17.95 9.45 -15.23
C TYR A 14 -19.21 9.63 -14.38
N MET A 15 -19.27 9.00 -13.20
CA MET A 15 -20.41 9.14 -12.29
C MET A 15 -20.54 10.57 -11.72
N ASN A 16 -19.43 11.19 -11.35
CA ASN A 16 -19.44 12.56 -10.87
C ASN A 16 -19.95 13.56 -11.93
N ASP A 17 -19.58 13.33 -13.20
CA ASP A 17 -20.00 14.19 -14.30
C ASP A 17 -21.48 13.98 -14.68
N THR A 18 -22.06 12.79 -14.41
CA THR A 18 -23.45 12.43 -14.80
C THR A 18 -24.46 12.64 -13.68
N VAL A 19 -24.18 12.20 -12.47
CA VAL A 19 -25.13 12.22 -11.32
C VAL A 19 -24.71 13.16 -10.20
N GLY A 20 -23.48 13.68 -10.25
CA GLY A 20 -22.93 14.54 -9.23
C GLY A 20 -22.21 13.75 -8.12
N TRP A 21 -21.37 14.47 -7.37
CA TRP A 21 -20.47 13.87 -6.40
C TRP A 21 -21.20 13.22 -5.19
N ARG A 22 -22.31 13.80 -4.72
CA ARG A 22 -23.09 13.30 -3.59
C ARG A 22 -23.70 11.93 -3.88
N GLU A 23 -24.37 11.81 -5.02
CA GLU A 23 -24.99 10.57 -5.46
C GLU A 23 -23.93 9.49 -5.73
N THR A 24 -22.80 9.86 -6.30
CA THR A 24 -21.67 8.95 -6.51
C THR A 24 -21.20 8.34 -5.19
N TYR A 25 -21.02 9.13 -4.12
CA TYR A 25 -20.65 8.60 -2.80
C TYR A 25 -21.73 7.68 -2.22
N TRP A 26 -23.01 7.98 -2.40
CA TRP A 26 -24.10 7.12 -1.96
C TRP A 26 -24.06 5.76 -2.65
N TYR A 27 -23.94 5.74 -3.99
CA TYR A 27 -23.85 4.50 -4.76
C TYR A 27 -22.64 3.66 -4.36
N PHE A 28 -21.47 4.28 -4.18
CA PHE A 28 -20.29 3.57 -3.70
C PHE A 28 -20.43 3.02 -2.29
N SER A 29 -21.06 3.76 -1.40
CA SER A 29 -21.31 3.29 -0.02
C SER A 29 -22.23 2.07 0.00
N ILE A 30 -23.32 2.11 -0.75
CA ILE A 30 -24.26 0.98 -0.89
C ILE A 30 -23.54 -0.22 -1.53
N PHE A 31 -22.79 -0.01 -2.59
CA PHE A 31 -21.99 -1.06 -3.23
C PHE A 31 -20.99 -1.70 -2.27
N ALA A 32 -20.26 -0.91 -1.50
CA ALA A 32 -19.31 -1.40 -0.52
C ALA A 32 -20.00 -2.22 0.59
N ILE A 33 -21.12 -1.76 1.11
CA ILE A 33 -21.91 -2.47 2.12
C ILE A 33 -22.43 -3.79 1.55
N CYS A 34 -23.05 -3.77 0.37
CA CYS A 34 -23.63 -4.95 -0.27
C CYS A 34 -22.58 -6.00 -0.67
N THR A 35 -21.34 -5.59 -0.94
CA THR A 35 -20.27 -6.54 -1.29
C THR A 35 -19.50 -7.01 -0.06
N MET A 36 -19.18 -6.12 0.89
CA MET A 36 -18.36 -6.46 2.05
C MET A 36 -19.11 -7.27 3.11
N LEU A 37 -20.40 -6.99 3.36
CA LEU A 37 -21.15 -7.72 4.37
C LEU A 37 -21.33 -9.21 4.03
N PRO A 38 -21.76 -9.61 2.82
CA PRO A 38 -21.86 -11.04 2.49
C PRO A 38 -20.49 -11.71 2.40
N LEU A 39 -19.45 -11.01 1.89
CA LEU A 39 -18.10 -11.55 1.91
C LEU A 39 -17.58 -11.78 3.36
N ALA A 40 -17.77 -10.83 4.25
CA ALA A 40 -17.38 -10.97 5.65
C ALA A 40 -18.13 -12.12 6.35
N TRP A 41 -19.39 -12.35 5.96
CA TRP A 41 -20.16 -13.48 6.47
C TRP A 41 -19.69 -14.82 5.91
N LEU A 42 -19.29 -14.86 4.64
CA LEU A 42 -18.77 -16.05 3.97
C LEU A 42 -17.37 -16.45 4.48
N ILE A 43 -16.53 -15.47 4.86
CA ILE A 43 -15.16 -15.67 5.35
C ILE A 43 -15.13 -15.93 6.88
N ARG A 44 -16.22 -16.31 7.50
CA ARG A 44 -16.36 -16.63 8.93
C ARG A 44 -16.05 -18.10 9.34
N PRO A 45 -15.21 -18.90 8.61
CA PRO A 45 -14.76 -20.18 9.14
C PRO A 45 -13.87 -19.93 10.36
N LYS A 46 -14.08 -20.74 11.40
CA LYS A 46 -13.19 -20.78 12.55
C LYS A 46 -11.77 -21.05 12.04
N PRO A 47 -10.72 -20.41 12.59
CA PRO A 47 -9.35 -20.73 12.26
C PRO A 47 -9.14 -22.24 12.41
N PRO A 48 -8.39 -22.87 11.46
CA PRO A 48 -8.10 -24.30 11.55
C PRO A 48 -7.45 -24.60 12.90
N VAL A 49 -8.00 -25.56 13.61
CA VAL A 49 -7.39 -26.04 14.85
C VAL A 49 -6.03 -26.66 14.45
N PRO A 50 -4.92 -26.23 15.06
CA PRO A 50 -3.62 -26.84 14.77
C PRO A 50 -3.72 -28.35 14.93
N PRO A 51 -3.13 -29.15 14.02
CA PRO A 51 -3.14 -30.60 14.15
C PRO A 51 -2.54 -31.00 15.50
N ALA A 52 -3.17 -31.99 16.17
CA ALA A 52 -2.69 -32.50 17.43
C ALA A 52 -1.23 -32.98 17.27
N GLY A 53 -0.30 -32.29 17.95
CA GLY A 53 1.15 -32.56 17.83
C GLY A 53 1.94 -31.53 17.06
N ALA A 54 1.30 -30.45 16.54
CA ALA A 54 2.04 -29.28 16.08
C ALA A 54 2.89 -28.72 17.23
N PRO A 55 4.15 -28.31 16.99
CA PRO A 55 4.95 -27.69 18.03
C PRO A 55 4.21 -26.45 18.55
N VAL A 56 3.78 -26.54 19.80
CA VAL A 56 3.15 -25.40 20.48
C VAL A 56 4.23 -24.35 20.65
N ASP A 57 4.05 -23.22 20.02
CA ASP A 57 4.96 -22.09 20.21
C ASP A 57 4.80 -21.61 21.66
N ARG A 58 5.75 -21.98 22.55
CA ARG A 58 5.71 -21.62 23.99
C ARG A 58 5.54 -20.12 24.21
N ASN A 59 6.04 -19.32 23.26
CA ASN A 59 5.84 -17.86 23.29
C ASN A 59 4.35 -17.48 23.15
N ALA A 60 3.55 -18.26 22.44
CA ALA A 60 2.12 -18.00 22.29
C ALA A 60 1.34 -18.32 23.58
N GLU A 61 1.76 -19.33 24.36
CA GLU A 61 1.16 -19.64 25.67
C GLU A 61 1.46 -18.55 26.70
N ASP A 62 2.67 -17.95 26.66
CA ASP A 62 3.07 -16.86 27.55
C ASP A 62 2.57 -15.48 27.07
N GLY A 63 1.84 -15.42 25.95
CA GLY A 63 1.36 -14.15 25.36
C GLY A 63 2.48 -13.28 24.80
N LEU A 64 3.65 -13.88 24.54
CA LEU A 64 4.82 -13.23 23.97
C LEU A 64 4.86 -13.44 22.46
N VAL A 65 5.15 -12.38 21.72
CA VAL A 65 5.40 -12.40 20.27
C VAL A 65 6.83 -11.93 20.05
N LEU A 66 7.69 -12.74 19.44
CA LEU A 66 9.12 -12.45 19.30
C LEU A 66 9.83 -12.18 20.63
N GLY A 67 9.40 -12.81 21.72
CA GLY A 67 9.95 -12.61 23.07
C GLY A 67 9.51 -11.28 23.74
N LEU A 68 8.59 -10.55 23.15
CA LEU A 68 8.06 -9.29 23.67
C LEU A 68 6.54 -9.43 23.98
N PRO A 69 6.00 -8.66 24.94
CA PRO A 69 4.57 -8.60 25.18
C PRO A 69 3.82 -8.18 23.92
N ALA A 70 2.71 -8.84 23.60
CA ALA A 70 1.92 -8.59 22.40
C ALA A 70 1.55 -7.10 22.22
N ARG A 71 1.28 -6.38 23.33
CA ARG A 71 1.00 -4.93 23.30
C ARG A 71 2.18 -4.10 22.81
N THR A 72 3.40 -4.46 23.19
CA THR A 72 4.63 -3.77 22.75
C THR A 72 4.86 -3.98 21.26
N VAL A 73 4.72 -5.24 20.79
CA VAL A 73 4.83 -5.57 19.37
C VAL A 73 3.76 -4.83 18.56
N GLN A 74 2.53 -4.79 19.05
CA GLN A 74 1.44 -4.04 18.44
C GLN A 74 1.77 -2.54 18.32
N GLY A 75 2.32 -1.93 19.37
CA GLY A 75 2.72 -0.52 19.36
C GLY A 75 3.83 -0.24 18.35
N ILE A 76 4.85 -1.10 18.26
CA ILE A 76 5.92 -1.00 17.27
C ILE A 76 5.37 -1.13 15.85
N LEU A 77 4.47 -2.08 15.61
CA LEU A 77 3.81 -2.25 14.31
C LEU A 77 2.96 -1.04 13.92
N TRP A 78 2.22 -0.46 14.86
CA TRP A 78 1.46 0.79 14.63
C TRP A 78 2.37 1.94 14.18
N LEU A 79 3.49 2.14 14.90
CA LEU A 79 4.45 3.17 14.54
C LEU A 79 5.07 2.92 13.15
N ALA A 80 5.43 1.67 12.86
CA ALA A 80 5.97 1.28 11.56
C ALA A 80 4.96 1.51 10.42
N VAL A 81 3.67 1.17 10.64
CA VAL A 81 2.60 1.38 9.66
C VAL A 81 2.39 2.88 9.39
N VAL A 82 2.32 3.70 10.44
CA VAL A 82 2.17 5.17 10.28
C VAL A 82 3.34 5.74 9.49
N GLY A 83 4.58 5.38 9.82
CA GLY A 83 5.77 5.83 9.10
C GLY A 83 5.76 5.39 7.63
N CYS A 84 5.50 4.13 7.37
CA CYS A 84 5.44 3.57 6.01
C CYS A 84 4.32 4.21 5.17
N CYS A 85 3.11 4.35 5.72
CA CYS A 85 1.99 4.95 5.00
C CYS A 85 2.22 6.42 4.69
N THR A 86 2.79 7.18 5.63
CA THR A 86 3.14 8.60 5.41
C THR A 86 4.19 8.73 4.31
N ALA A 87 5.24 7.92 4.37
CA ALA A 87 6.30 7.91 3.36
C ALA A 87 5.78 7.53 1.97
N MET A 88 4.84 6.59 1.88
CA MET A 88 4.20 6.20 0.62
C MET A 88 3.25 7.28 0.09
N ALA A 89 2.54 7.99 0.96
CA ALA A 89 1.60 9.03 0.56
C ALA A 89 2.30 10.25 -0.07
N MET A 90 3.53 10.55 0.37
CA MET A 90 4.30 11.71 -0.10
C MET A 90 4.45 11.75 -1.64
N PRO A 91 5.04 10.75 -2.32
CA PRO A 91 5.15 10.79 -3.77
C PRO A 91 3.79 10.71 -4.46
N VAL A 92 2.84 9.93 -3.95
CA VAL A 92 1.51 9.78 -4.56
C VAL A 92 0.75 11.11 -4.62
N VAL A 93 0.86 11.91 -3.56
CA VAL A 93 0.13 13.19 -3.46
C VAL A 93 0.90 14.34 -4.10
N HIS A 94 2.22 14.37 -3.95
CA HIS A 94 3.03 15.53 -4.32
C HIS A 94 3.79 15.41 -5.65
N LEU A 95 3.90 14.20 -6.24
CA LEU A 95 4.69 13.98 -7.45
C LEU A 95 4.23 14.85 -8.63
N VAL A 96 2.90 14.98 -8.81
CA VAL A 96 2.34 15.78 -9.92
C VAL A 96 2.67 17.26 -9.72
N SER A 97 2.45 17.80 -8.52
CA SER A 97 2.78 19.19 -8.19
C SER A 97 4.27 19.44 -8.33
N HIS A 98 5.11 18.56 -7.78
CA HIS A 98 6.56 18.67 -7.86
C HIS A 98 7.07 18.67 -9.31
N ALA A 99 6.55 17.77 -10.15
CA ALA A 99 6.93 17.72 -11.57
C ALA A 99 6.49 18.99 -12.34
N THR A 100 5.31 19.55 -12.02
CA THR A 100 4.85 20.82 -12.64
C THR A 100 5.63 22.03 -12.14
N ASP A 101 6.03 22.06 -10.88
CA ASP A 101 6.88 23.12 -10.30
C ASP A 101 8.28 23.12 -10.93
N LEU A 102 8.79 21.97 -11.34
CA LEU A 102 10.03 21.83 -12.14
C LEU A 102 9.86 22.24 -13.62
N GLY A 103 8.67 22.71 -14.03
CA GLY A 103 8.39 23.17 -15.38
C GLY A 103 7.98 22.08 -16.36
N HIS A 104 7.72 20.86 -15.92
CA HIS A 104 7.22 19.79 -16.78
C HIS A 104 5.72 19.93 -17.04
N SER A 105 5.26 19.49 -18.22
CA SER A 105 3.82 19.57 -18.55
C SER A 105 2.97 18.67 -17.64
N ALA A 106 1.74 19.09 -17.35
CA ALA A 106 0.80 18.32 -16.54
C ALA A 106 0.54 16.92 -17.10
N ALA A 107 0.64 16.72 -18.43
CA ALA A 107 0.52 15.42 -19.06
C ALA A 107 1.68 14.48 -18.65
N ARG A 108 2.92 14.99 -18.64
CA ARG A 108 4.09 14.23 -18.18
C ARG A 108 4.05 13.92 -16.68
N ALA A 109 3.57 14.86 -15.89
CA ALA A 109 3.38 14.66 -14.46
C ALA A 109 2.33 13.56 -14.15
N ALA A 110 1.24 13.51 -14.89
CA ALA A 110 0.23 12.46 -14.79
C ALA A 110 0.77 11.08 -15.26
N GLU A 111 1.60 11.07 -16.31
CA GLU A 111 2.29 9.86 -16.79
C GLU A 111 3.23 9.30 -15.71
N LEU A 112 4.02 10.15 -15.06
CA LEU A 112 4.88 9.79 -13.93
C LEU A 112 4.11 9.12 -12.79
N LEU A 113 2.96 9.66 -12.43
CA LEU A 113 2.11 9.07 -11.39
C LEU A 113 1.59 7.69 -11.82
N SER A 114 1.22 7.53 -13.09
CA SER A 114 0.79 6.24 -13.64
C SER A 114 1.91 5.19 -13.58
N VAL A 115 3.12 5.57 -13.92
CA VAL A 115 4.32 4.71 -13.83
C VAL A 115 4.58 4.31 -12.38
N LEU A 116 4.51 5.25 -11.44
CA LEU A 116 4.64 4.98 -10.00
C LEU A 116 3.62 3.94 -9.52
N MET A 117 2.35 4.08 -9.94
CA MET A 117 1.29 3.14 -9.55
C MET A 117 1.51 1.74 -10.12
N VAL A 118 1.93 1.61 -11.36
CA VAL A 118 2.23 0.32 -12.00
C VAL A 118 3.45 -0.32 -11.34
N ALA A 119 4.52 0.42 -11.13
CA ALA A 119 5.72 -0.06 -10.45
C ALA A 119 5.40 -0.53 -9.03
N GLY A 120 4.61 0.23 -8.27
CA GLY A 120 4.15 -0.16 -6.94
C GLY A 120 3.27 -1.42 -6.93
N PHE A 121 2.54 -1.70 -8.00
CA PHE A 121 1.80 -2.97 -8.14
C PHE A 121 2.76 -4.16 -8.33
N ILE A 122 3.73 -4.03 -9.22
CA ILE A 122 4.75 -5.06 -9.50
C ILE A 122 5.58 -5.32 -8.24
N SER A 123 6.03 -4.25 -7.58
CA SER A 123 6.82 -4.30 -6.35
C SER A 123 6.11 -5.13 -5.25
N ARG A 124 4.80 -4.96 -5.06
CA ARG A 124 4.04 -5.73 -4.07
C ARG A 124 4.07 -7.23 -4.34
N ILE A 125 4.01 -7.64 -5.61
CA ILE A 125 4.11 -9.06 -5.99
C ILE A 125 5.52 -9.57 -5.67
N LEU A 126 6.55 -8.83 -6.07
CA LEU A 126 7.94 -9.22 -5.83
C LEU A 126 8.27 -9.30 -4.35
N PHE A 127 7.88 -8.31 -3.54
CA PHE A 127 8.08 -8.33 -2.09
C PHE A 127 7.23 -9.40 -1.38
N GLY A 128 6.03 -9.73 -1.91
CA GLY A 128 5.27 -10.86 -1.45
C GLY A 128 6.02 -12.18 -1.63
N MET A 129 6.54 -12.43 -2.84
CA MET A 129 7.37 -13.61 -3.12
C MET A 129 8.67 -13.64 -2.29
N LEU A 130 9.24 -12.49 -2.02
CA LEU A 130 10.42 -12.36 -1.17
C LEU A 130 10.09 -12.70 0.29
N ALA A 131 8.94 -12.24 0.79
CA ALA A 131 8.47 -12.55 2.14
C ALA A 131 8.24 -14.05 2.36
N ASP A 132 7.79 -14.75 1.32
CA ASP A 132 7.64 -16.22 1.37
C ASP A 132 9.00 -16.95 1.48
N ARG A 133 10.09 -16.34 1.01
CA ARG A 133 11.43 -16.95 1.02
C ARG A 133 12.26 -16.61 2.26
N ILE A 134 12.31 -15.34 2.64
CA ILE A 134 13.18 -14.86 3.73
C ILE A 134 12.41 -14.49 5.00
N GLY A 135 11.09 -14.60 4.95
CA GLY A 135 10.21 -14.27 6.06
C GLY A 135 9.73 -12.80 6.05
N PRO A 136 8.64 -12.51 6.79
CA PRO A 136 7.97 -11.20 6.74
C PRO A 136 8.80 -10.07 7.37
N VAL A 137 9.52 -10.32 8.46
CA VAL A 137 10.27 -9.28 9.20
C VAL A 137 11.46 -8.75 8.38
N PRO A 138 12.36 -9.60 7.84
CA PRO A 138 13.46 -9.12 6.98
C PRO A 138 12.93 -8.39 5.74
N THR A 139 11.87 -8.88 5.12
CA THR A 139 11.26 -8.25 3.94
C THR A 139 10.72 -6.86 4.26
N LEU A 140 10.07 -6.69 5.42
CA LEU A 140 9.57 -5.39 5.88
C LEU A 140 10.73 -4.39 6.07
N LEU A 141 11.83 -4.82 6.67
CA LEU A 141 13.01 -3.98 6.90
C LEU A 141 13.66 -3.55 5.57
N ILE A 142 13.83 -4.50 4.65
CA ILE A 142 14.37 -4.20 3.30
C ILE A 142 13.47 -3.22 2.58
N GLY A 143 12.16 -3.45 2.54
CA GLY A 143 11.19 -2.58 1.90
C GLY A 143 11.20 -1.16 2.48
N SER A 144 11.21 -1.05 3.82
CA SER A 144 11.27 0.26 4.49
C SER A 144 12.58 1.00 4.22
N ALA A 145 13.72 0.30 4.18
CA ALA A 145 15.01 0.88 3.84
C ALA A 145 15.04 1.36 2.37
N CYS A 146 14.56 0.55 1.42
CA CYS A 146 14.45 0.94 0.03
C CYS A 146 13.55 2.17 -0.13
N GLN A 147 12.40 2.21 0.52
CA GLN A 147 11.47 3.35 0.50
C GLN A 147 12.13 4.63 1.02
N ALA A 148 12.87 4.55 2.14
CA ALA A 148 13.58 5.70 2.70
C ALA A 148 14.65 6.23 1.73
N VAL A 149 15.44 5.35 1.12
CA VAL A 149 16.46 5.72 0.13
C VAL A 149 15.82 6.39 -1.09
N MET A 150 14.70 5.84 -1.58
CA MET A 150 14.00 6.41 -2.73
C MET A 150 13.39 7.78 -2.44
N LEU A 151 12.89 8.04 -1.25
CA LEU A 151 12.45 9.37 -0.85
C LEU A 151 13.59 10.39 -0.85
N LEU A 152 14.77 10.01 -0.40
CA LEU A 152 15.96 10.86 -0.47
C LEU A 152 16.35 11.14 -1.93
N ILE A 153 16.29 10.13 -2.80
CA ILE A 153 16.55 10.30 -4.23
C ILE A 153 15.53 11.25 -4.86
N PHE A 154 14.24 11.10 -4.56
CA PHE A 154 13.20 12.02 -5.03
C PHE A 154 13.47 13.48 -4.65
N SER A 155 14.03 13.74 -3.46
CA SER A 155 14.34 15.10 -3.02
C SER A 155 15.53 15.73 -3.74
N MET A 156 16.38 14.93 -4.41
CA MET A 156 17.60 15.38 -5.08
C MET A 156 17.48 15.41 -6.60
N VAL A 157 16.46 14.79 -7.15
CA VAL A 157 16.32 14.63 -8.61
C VAL A 157 15.39 15.70 -9.17
N GLU A 158 15.92 16.51 -10.08
CA GLU A 158 15.20 17.56 -10.82
C GLU A 158 14.94 17.19 -12.28
N SER A 159 15.69 16.22 -12.83
CA SER A 159 15.56 15.80 -14.22
C SER A 159 14.36 14.86 -14.40
N LEU A 160 13.63 15.03 -15.54
CA LEU A 160 12.48 14.19 -15.86
C LEU A 160 12.83 12.69 -15.92
N SER A 161 13.96 12.35 -16.54
CA SER A 161 14.45 10.96 -16.61
C SER A 161 14.74 10.38 -15.23
N GLY A 162 15.32 11.19 -14.34
CA GLY A 162 15.58 10.79 -12.96
C GLY A 162 14.30 10.57 -12.17
N LEU A 163 13.27 11.39 -12.39
CA LEU A 163 11.96 11.21 -11.77
C LEU A 163 11.28 9.90 -12.22
N TYR A 164 11.41 9.52 -13.50
CA TYR A 164 10.93 8.23 -13.99
C TYR A 164 11.66 7.05 -13.33
N VAL A 165 12.98 7.12 -13.23
CA VAL A 165 13.78 6.08 -12.57
C VAL A 165 13.40 5.97 -11.10
N ALA A 166 13.28 7.08 -10.40
CA ALA A 166 12.86 7.11 -9.00
C ALA A 166 11.44 6.56 -8.82
N ALA A 167 10.50 6.88 -9.73
CA ALA A 167 9.13 6.36 -9.70
C ALA A 167 9.06 4.85 -9.95
N ILE A 168 9.95 4.28 -10.77
CA ILE A 168 9.99 2.84 -11.04
C ILE A 168 10.59 2.07 -9.85
N LEU A 169 11.57 2.65 -9.17
CA LEU A 169 12.29 1.99 -8.08
C LEU A 169 11.61 2.17 -6.71
N PHE A 170 10.69 3.15 -6.57
CA PHE A 170 9.91 3.38 -5.36
C PHE A 170 8.80 2.35 -5.17
#